data_045929998041344676b0e315b8d3b884
#
_entry.id   045929998041344676b0e315b8d3b884
#
_cell.length_a   1.000
_cell.length_b   1.000
_cell.length_c   1.000
_cell.angle_alpha   90.00
_cell.angle_beta   90.00
_cell.angle_gamma   90.00
#
_symmetry.space_group_name_H-M   'P 1'
#
loop_
_entity.id
_entity.type
_entity.pdbx_description
1 polymer ?
#
loop_
_entity_poly.entity_id
_entity_poly.type
_entity_poly.pdbx_seq_one_letter_code
_entity_poly.pdbx_strand_id
1 'polypeptide(L)'
;MTSIVAAPRKTTVSALSVENVSHAYGTRVALDKVSFEVEPASFTVLLGLNGAGKSTLFSVITHLYASRSGAVRIFGHDVARESGAALSLLGVVFQQRTLDPDLSVGQNLAYHGALHGIGRRETRTRQVAQLARVGLIDRTRDKARNLSGGQMRRVEIARALLHRPRMLLLDEPTAGLDIKARADILKVVRGLVADERIGVLWTTHLVDEVRDDDHVVVLHKGRVLADGPSRSVITATNTRSIGEAFTRLTAPSQEEGEL
;
A
#
# COMPACT_ATOMS: atom_id res chain seq x y z
N MET A 1 26.30 -7.64 -5.77
CA MET A 1 25.11 -8.12 -5.04
C MET A 1 24.10 -8.66 -6.04
N THR A 2 23.83 -9.94 -6.06
CA THR A 2 22.88 -10.57 -7.01
C THR A 2 21.47 -10.35 -6.48
N SER A 3 20.65 -9.60 -7.23
CA SER A 3 19.22 -9.45 -6.93
C SER A 3 18.53 -10.82 -7.05
N ILE A 4 17.80 -11.23 -6.02
CA ILE A 4 17.02 -12.47 -6.03
C ILE A 4 15.73 -12.16 -6.80
N VAL A 5 15.75 -12.40 -8.12
CA VAL A 5 14.61 -12.18 -9.02
C VAL A 5 13.79 -13.45 -9.15
N ALA A 6 12.46 -13.31 -9.00
CA ALA A 6 11.47 -14.39 -9.08
C ALA A 6 11.36 -15.02 -10.48
N ALA A 7 10.84 -16.26 -10.53
CA ALA A 7 10.60 -17.08 -11.72
C ALA A 7 9.56 -16.50 -12.69
N PRO A 8 9.52 -16.92 -13.98
CA PRO A 8 8.65 -16.37 -15.02
C PRO A 8 7.16 -16.58 -14.74
N ARG A 9 6.34 -15.56 -15.06
CA ARG A 9 4.97 -15.34 -14.62
C ARG A 9 3.90 -15.88 -15.55
N LYS A 10 2.74 -16.20 -14.93
CA LYS A 10 1.49 -16.60 -15.60
C LYS A 10 0.84 -15.39 -16.30
N THR A 11 0.08 -15.67 -17.36
CA THR A 11 -0.65 -14.76 -18.27
C THR A 11 -1.81 -13.95 -17.64
N THR A 12 -1.82 -13.72 -16.34
CA THR A 12 -2.81 -12.86 -15.68
C THR A 12 -2.28 -11.45 -15.56
N VAL A 13 -3.10 -10.45 -15.92
CA VAL A 13 -2.76 -9.03 -15.76
C VAL A 13 -2.57 -8.72 -14.29
N SER A 14 -1.39 -8.23 -13.90
CA SER A 14 -1.06 -7.84 -12.53
C SER A 14 -1.97 -6.71 -12.05
N ALA A 15 -2.31 -6.70 -10.75
CA ALA A 15 -3.05 -5.60 -10.14
C ALA A 15 -2.22 -4.30 -10.16
N LEU A 16 -0.92 -4.42 -9.92
CA LEU A 16 0.06 -3.34 -10.08
C LEU A 16 1.31 -3.90 -10.76
N SER A 17 1.81 -3.22 -11.78
CA SER A 17 3.14 -3.42 -12.36
C SER A 17 3.94 -2.14 -12.23
N VAL A 18 5.12 -2.23 -11.64
CA VAL A 18 6.13 -1.18 -11.54
C VAL A 18 7.34 -1.66 -12.33
N GLU A 19 7.71 -0.94 -13.40
CA GLU A 19 8.75 -1.38 -14.35
C GLU A 19 9.84 -0.31 -14.46
N ASN A 20 11.03 -0.59 -13.94
CA ASN A 20 12.24 0.25 -14.03
C ASN A 20 12.01 1.70 -13.62
N VAL A 21 11.18 1.92 -12.61
CA VAL A 21 10.81 3.28 -12.15
C VAL A 21 11.98 3.92 -11.44
N SER A 22 12.36 5.11 -11.91
CA SER A 22 13.35 5.96 -11.26
C SER A 22 12.77 7.35 -10.99
N HIS A 23 13.13 7.91 -9.83
CA HIS A 23 12.75 9.26 -9.43
C HIS A 23 13.84 9.91 -8.60
N ALA A 24 14.04 11.23 -8.77
CA ALA A 24 15.01 11.98 -7.97
C ALA A 24 14.49 13.38 -7.67
N TYR A 25 14.84 13.87 -6.49
CA TYR A 25 14.66 15.25 -6.03
C TYR A 25 15.97 16.02 -6.27
N GLY A 26 16.02 16.82 -7.32
CA GLY A 26 17.27 17.45 -7.73
C GLY A 26 18.34 16.41 -8.09
N THR A 27 19.45 16.41 -7.34
CA THR A 27 20.55 15.44 -7.48
C THR A 27 20.37 14.18 -6.65
N ARG A 28 19.46 14.18 -5.66
CA ARG A 28 19.23 13.04 -4.77
C ARG A 28 18.31 12.01 -5.43
N VAL A 29 18.87 10.87 -5.77
CA VAL A 29 18.09 9.73 -6.28
C VAL A 29 17.29 9.13 -5.13
N ALA A 30 15.96 9.06 -5.29
CA ALA A 30 15.04 8.48 -4.31
C ALA A 30 14.56 7.09 -4.75
N LEU A 31 14.45 6.83 -6.07
CA LEU A 31 14.14 5.52 -6.65
C LEU A 31 15.11 5.29 -7.82
N ASP A 32 15.66 4.08 -7.90
CA ASP A 32 16.61 3.67 -8.93
C ASP A 32 16.18 2.33 -9.52
N LYS A 33 15.57 2.38 -10.71
CA LYS A 33 15.10 1.22 -11.51
C LYS A 33 14.28 0.22 -10.70
N VAL A 34 13.37 0.72 -9.87
CA VAL A 34 12.46 -0.11 -9.06
C VAL A 34 11.54 -0.90 -9.97
N SER A 35 11.50 -2.22 -9.79
CA SER A 35 10.62 -3.12 -10.52
C SER A 35 10.06 -4.17 -9.58
N PHE A 36 8.74 -4.35 -9.58
CA PHE A 36 8.02 -5.43 -8.89
C PHE A 36 6.57 -5.46 -9.38
N GLU A 37 5.83 -6.48 -8.98
CA GLU A 37 4.40 -6.59 -9.30
C GLU A 37 3.58 -6.99 -8.07
N VAL A 38 2.30 -6.61 -8.10
CA VAL A 38 1.29 -7.08 -7.15
C VAL A 38 0.26 -7.90 -7.93
N GLU A 39 0.04 -9.14 -7.53
CA GLU A 39 -0.96 -10.00 -8.14
C GLU A 39 -2.38 -9.60 -7.70
N PRO A 40 -3.42 -9.82 -8.54
CA PRO A 40 -4.80 -9.69 -8.13
C PRO A 40 -5.11 -10.62 -6.94
N ALA A 41 -5.94 -10.15 -6.02
CA ALA A 41 -6.34 -10.92 -4.83
C ALA A 41 -5.15 -11.43 -4.00
N SER A 42 -4.09 -10.64 -3.89
CA SER A 42 -2.92 -10.94 -3.08
C SER A 42 -2.64 -9.85 -2.05
N PHE A 43 -1.93 -10.22 -0.98
CA PHE A 43 -1.41 -9.30 0.01
C PHE A 43 0.10 -9.20 -0.19
N THR A 44 0.56 -8.07 -0.73
CA THR A 44 1.98 -7.78 -0.94
C THR A 44 2.44 -6.73 0.06
N VAL A 45 3.52 -7.02 0.78
CA VAL A 45 4.15 -6.11 1.74
C VAL A 45 5.36 -5.45 1.10
N LEU A 46 5.36 -4.13 1.02
CA LEU A 46 6.53 -3.33 0.70
C LEU A 46 7.25 -2.96 2.00
N LEU A 47 8.28 -3.74 2.33
CA LEU A 47 9.06 -3.59 3.55
C LEU A 47 10.29 -2.71 3.31
N GLY A 48 10.51 -1.70 4.16
CA GLY A 48 11.68 -0.83 4.07
C GLY A 48 11.78 0.13 5.23
N LEU A 49 13.02 0.51 5.59
CA LEU A 49 13.30 1.51 6.63
C LEU A 49 12.79 2.90 6.22
N ASN A 50 12.78 3.82 7.17
CA ASN A 50 12.53 5.23 6.88
C ASN A 50 13.60 5.75 5.92
N GLY A 51 13.18 6.48 4.89
CA GLY A 51 14.07 6.95 3.83
C GLY A 51 14.40 5.92 2.74
N ALA A 52 13.86 4.70 2.78
CA ALA A 52 14.07 3.68 1.74
C ALA A 52 13.50 4.05 0.36
N GLY A 53 12.58 5.04 0.29
CA GLY A 53 11.91 5.45 -0.95
C GLY A 53 10.42 5.08 -1.02
N LYS A 54 9.84 4.46 0.03
CA LYS A 54 8.44 3.99 0.06
C LYS A 54 7.43 5.09 -0.31
N SER A 55 7.47 6.24 0.37
CA SER A 55 6.52 7.34 0.11
C SER A 55 6.75 8.01 -1.25
N THR A 56 7.99 8.02 -1.78
CA THR A 56 8.25 8.46 -3.15
C THR A 56 7.62 7.50 -4.16
N LEU A 57 7.81 6.20 -3.97
CA LEU A 57 7.19 5.17 -4.81
C LEU A 57 5.67 5.25 -4.74
N PHE A 58 5.10 5.42 -3.55
CA PHE A 58 3.67 5.65 -3.33
C PHE A 58 3.16 6.85 -4.15
N SER A 59 3.89 7.98 -4.11
CA SER A 59 3.53 9.19 -4.86
C SER A 59 3.62 8.99 -6.37
N VAL A 60 4.54 8.16 -6.88
CA VAL A 60 4.63 7.82 -8.30
C VAL A 60 3.48 6.89 -8.70
N ILE A 61 3.14 5.87 -7.89
CA ILE A 61 2.01 4.96 -8.16
C ILE A 61 0.68 5.72 -8.18
N THR A 62 0.48 6.67 -7.28
CA THR A 62 -0.72 7.52 -7.22
C THR A 62 -0.73 8.67 -8.22
N HIS A 63 0.30 8.76 -9.06
CA HIS A 63 0.49 9.84 -10.05
C HIS A 63 0.52 11.25 -9.45
N LEU A 64 0.88 11.37 -8.17
CA LEU A 64 1.20 12.67 -7.56
C LEU A 64 2.54 13.20 -8.05
N TYR A 65 3.47 12.30 -8.40
CA TYR A 65 4.74 12.62 -9.04
C TYR A 65 4.88 11.84 -10.34
N ALA A 66 5.41 12.52 -11.36
CA ALA A 66 5.86 11.85 -12.57
C ALA A 66 7.16 11.09 -12.30
N SER A 67 7.28 9.87 -12.81
CA SER A 67 8.56 9.15 -12.84
C SER A 67 9.51 9.79 -13.84
N ARG A 68 10.81 9.77 -13.57
CA ARG A 68 11.83 10.17 -14.58
C ARG A 68 11.97 9.12 -15.69
N SER A 69 11.78 7.87 -15.37
CA SER A 69 11.83 6.74 -16.30
C SER A 69 11.00 5.59 -15.78
N GLY A 70 10.75 4.60 -16.60
CA GLY A 70 9.96 3.43 -16.29
C GLY A 70 8.46 3.68 -16.48
N ALA A 71 7.67 2.69 -16.11
CA ALA A 71 6.21 2.73 -16.21
C ALA A 71 5.54 2.15 -14.97
N VAL A 72 4.37 2.68 -14.63
CA VAL A 72 3.47 2.12 -13.62
C VAL A 72 2.15 1.79 -14.29
N ARG A 73 1.66 0.56 -14.12
CA ARG A 73 0.37 0.13 -14.63
C ARG A 73 -0.50 -0.45 -13.53
N ILE A 74 -1.77 -0.12 -13.55
CA ILE A 74 -2.79 -0.67 -12.65
C ILE A 74 -3.78 -1.45 -13.50
N PHE A 75 -3.85 -2.77 -13.32
CA PHE A 75 -4.61 -3.69 -14.18
C PHE A 75 -4.39 -3.44 -15.68
N GLY A 76 -3.13 -3.19 -16.07
CA GLY A 76 -2.71 -2.93 -17.45
C GLY A 76 -2.82 -1.48 -17.90
N HIS A 77 -3.57 -0.61 -17.21
CA HIS A 77 -3.68 0.81 -17.54
C HIS A 77 -2.46 1.59 -17.07
N ASP A 78 -1.78 2.26 -17.99
CA ASP A 78 -0.63 3.10 -17.70
C ASP A 78 -1.05 4.36 -16.93
N VAL A 79 -0.49 4.57 -15.73
CA VAL A 79 -0.88 5.69 -14.84
C VAL A 79 -0.61 7.06 -15.47
N ALA A 80 0.43 7.17 -16.30
CA ALA A 80 0.79 8.43 -16.94
C ALA A 80 -0.07 8.74 -18.17
N ARG A 81 -0.54 7.70 -18.88
CA ARG A 81 -1.28 7.86 -20.16
C ARG A 81 -2.78 7.72 -19.98
N GLU A 82 -3.23 6.88 -19.05
CA GLU A 82 -4.62 6.50 -18.80
C GLU A 82 -4.98 6.74 -17.32
N SER A 83 -4.54 7.86 -16.72
CA SER A 83 -4.64 8.12 -15.29
C SER A 83 -6.06 7.95 -14.74
N GLY A 84 -7.09 8.41 -15.46
CA GLY A 84 -8.48 8.26 -15.05
C GLY A 84 -8.90 6.79 -14.93
N ALA A 85 -8.57 5.95 -15.92
CA ALA A 85 -8.88 4.53 -15.91
C ALA A 85 -8.08 3.80 -14.81
N ALA A 86 -6.76 4.04 -14.74
CA ALA A 86 -5.88 3.44 -13.75
C ALA A 86 -6.31 3.77 -12.31
N LEU A 87 -6.46 5.07 -11.99
CA LEU A 87 -6.76 5.52 -10.63
C LEU A 87 -8.21 5.20 -10.20
N SER A 88 -9.14 5.02 -11.11
CA SER A 88 -10.50 4.54 -10.77
C SER A 88 -10.50 3.13 -10.17
N LEU A 89 -9.47 2.33 -10.44
CA LEU A 89 -9.32 0.97 -9.92
C LEU A 89 -8.54 0.92 -8.59
N LEU A 90 -8.02 2.07 -8.12
CA LEU A 90 -7.13 2.17 -6.97
C LEU A 90 -7.82 2.87 -5.80
N GLY A 91 -7.91 2.20 -4.66
CA GLY A 91 -8.20 2.82 -3.36
C GLY A 91 -6.91 3.18 -2.64
N VAL A 92 -6.85 4.35 -2.02
CA VAL A 92 -5.62 4.88 -1.42
C VAL A 92 -5.85 5.28 0.02
N VAL A 93 -4.95 4.85 0.90
CA VAL A 93 -4.86 5.27 2.30
C VAL A 93 -3.46 5.83 2.55
N PHE A 94 -3.38 7.14 2.75
CA PHE A 94 -2.11 7.85 2.96
C PHE A 94 -1.60 7.67 4.41
N GLN A 95 -0.30 7.83 4.62
CA GLN A 95 0.31 7.84 5.94
C GLN A 95 -0.30 8.94 6.82
N GLN A 96 -0.39 10.16 6.27
CA GLN A 96 -1.06 11.28 6.93
C GLN A 96 -2.58 11.09 6.94
N ARG A 97 -3.23 11.61 7.98
CA ARG A 97 -4.69 11.60 8.08
C ARG A 97 -5.28 12.57 7.07
N THR A 98 -6.29 12.09 6.35
CA THR A 98 -6.89 12.81 5.22
C THR A 98 -8.41 13.01 5.36
N LEU A 99 -8.98 12.66 6.52
CA LEU A 99 -10.34 13.02 6.87
C LEU A 99 -10.39 14.48 7.33
N ASP A 100 -11.41 15.20 6.88
CA ASP A 100 -11.71 16.53 7.44
C ASP A 100 -12.20 16.35 8.89
N PRO A 101 -11.50 16.93 9.89
CA PRO A 101 -11.80 16.73 11.29
C PRO A 101 -13.14 17.37 11.73
N ASP A 102 -13.60 18.38 11.00
CA ASP A 102 -14.84 19.14 11.30
C ASP A 102 -16.09 18.54 10.68
N LEU A 103 -15.93 17.70 9.67
CA LEU A 103 -17.00 16.93 9.07
C LEU A 103 -17.29 15.66 9.87
N SER A 104 -18.55 15.20 9.81
CA SER A 104 -18.89 13.87 10.32
C SER A 104 -18.28 12.77 9.45
N VAL A 105 -18.19 11.56 10.00
CA VAL A 105 -17.77 10.36 9.25
C VAL A 105 -18.60 10.22 7.97
N GLY A 106 -19.93 10.31 8.08
CA GLY A 106 -20.83 10.21 6.92
C GLY A 106 -20.60 11.33 5.90
N GLN A 107 -20.32 12.57 6.34
CA GLN A 107 -20.02 13.70 5.45
C GLN A 107 -18.69 13.51 4.71
N ASN A 108 -17.64 13.05 5.40
CA ASN A 108 -16.35 12.70 4.76
C ASN A 108 -16.54 11.66 3.64
N LEU A 109 -17.30 10.60 3.91
CA LEU A 109 -17.59 9.58 2.91
C LEU A 109 -18.48 10.10 1.78
N ALA A 110 -19.47 10.94 2.08
CA ALA A 110 -20.34 11.55 1.08
C ALA A 110 -19.57 12.47 0.12
N TYR A 111 -18.66 13.27 0.67
CA TYR A 111 -17.79 14.14 -0.12
C TYR A 111 -16.92 13.31 -1.08
N HIS A 112 -16.29 12.25 -0.57
CA HIS A 112 -15.48 11.35 -1.40
C HIS A 112 -16.31 10.65 -2.49
N GLY A 113 -17.52 10.19 -2.17
CA GLY A 113 -18.44 9.63 -3.14
C GLY A 113 -18.79 10.60 -4.27
N ALA A 114 -19.01 11.87 -3.94
CA ALA A 114 -19.26 12.92 -4.93
C ALA A 114 -18.07 13.17 -5.85
N LEU A 115 -16.83 13.17 -5.31
CA LEU A 115 -15.60 13.29 -6.11
C LEU A 115 -15.42 12.15 -7.12
N HIS A 116 -15.93 10.96 -6.79
CA HIS A 116 -15.95 9.79 -7.68
C HIS A 116 -17.20 9.70 -8.56
N GLY A 117 -18.04 10.73 -8.61
CA GLY A 117 -19.25 10.76 -9.43
C GLY A 117 -20.35 9.79 -8.97
N ILE A 118 -20.28 9.30 -7.73
CA ILE A 118 -21.27 8.37 -7.17
C ILE A 118 -22.50 9.16 -6.71
N GLY A 119 -23.68 8.79 -7.23
CA GLY A 119 -24.92 9.45 -6.84
C GLY A 119 -25.23 9.31 -5.34
N ARG A 120 -25.95 10.29 -4.77
CA ARG A 120 -26.20 10.40 -3.30
C ARG A 120 -26.81 9.13 -2.70
N ARG A 121 -27.80 8.54 -3.39
CA ARG A 121 -28.47 7.30 -2.92
C ARG A 121 -27.50 6.13 -2.84
N GLU A 122 -26.74 5.91 -3.90
CA GLU A 122 -25.73 4.87 -3.97
C GLU A 122 -24.61 5.07 -2.96
N THR A 123 -24.12 6.32 -2.83
CA THR A 123 -23.11 6.68 -1.82
C THR A 123 -23.60 6.30 -0.42
N ARG A 124 -24.86 6.60 -0.07
CA ARG A 124 -25.41 6.26 1.24
C ARG A 124 -25.46 4.76 1.47
N THR A 125 -25.88 3.97 0.46
CA THR A 125 -25.89 2.51 0.54
C THR A 125 -24.48 1.95 0.76
N ARG A 126 -23.50 2.45 0.00
CA ARG A 126 -22.09 2.03 0.14
C ARG A 126 -21.49 2.46 1.47
N GLN A 127 -21.80 3.64 1.97
CA GLN A 127 -21.37 4.11 3.30
C GLN A 127 -21.78 3.14 4.40
N VAL A 128 -23.05 2.73 4.43
CA VAL A 128 -23.56 1.76 5.41
C VAL A 128 -22.76 0.47 5.34
N ALA A 129 -22.57 -0.08 4.14
CA ALA A 129 -21.83 -1.33 3.94
C ALA A 129 -20.36 -1.21 4.39
N GLN A 130 -19.66 -0.14 3.98
CA GLN A 130 -18.24 0.02 4.32
C GLN A 130 -18.03 0.34 5.81
N LEU A 131 -18.89 1.15 6.43
CA LEU A 131 -18.81 1.44 7.86
C LEU A 131 -19.15 0.21 8.73
N ALA A 132 -20.10 -0.62 8.30
CA ALA A 132 -20.40 -1.88 8.98
C ALA A 132 -19.18 -2.82 8.95
N ARG A 133 -18.51 -2.93 7.79
CA ARG A 133 -17.29 -3.74 7.62
C ARG A 133 -16.17 -3.36 8.59
N VAL A 134 -15.96 -2.07 8.81
CA VAL A 134 -14.93 -1.58 9.73
C VAL A 134 -15.44 -1.42 11.18
N GLY A 135 -16.68 -1.83 11.47
CA GLY A 135 -17.29 -1.79 12.80
C GLY A 135 -17.53 -0.36 13.32
N LEU A 136 -17.92 0.58 12.44
CA LEU A 136 -18.11 1.99 12.77
C LEU A 136 -19.45 2.56 12.26
N ILE A 137 -20.44 1.73 11.99
CA ILE A 137 -21.75 2.18 11.52
C ILE A 137 -22.41 3.16 12.49
N ASP A 138 -22.30 2.91 13.79
CA ASP A 138 -22.89 3.73 14.86
C ASP A 138 -22.20 5.10 15.00
N ARG A 139 -21.01 5.26 14.42
CA ARG A 139 -20.21 6.49 14.44
C ARG A 139 -20.45 7.41 13.23
N THR A 140 -21.40 7.07 12.35
CA THR A 140 -21.66 7.80 11.10
C THR A 140 -21.88 9.29 11.30
N ARG A 141 -22.49 9.70 12.44
CA ARG A 141 -22.81 11.10 12.78
C ARG A 141 -21.70 11.80 13.58
N ASP A 142 -20.74 11.06 14.11
CA ASP A 142 -19.66 11.63 14.92
C ASP A 142 -18.72 12.44 14.02
N LYS A 143 -18.20 13.56 14.53
CA LYS A 143 -17.15 14.33 13.86
C LYS A 143 -15.85 13.50 13.84
N ALA A 144 -15.10 13.58 12.73
CA ALA A 144 -13.87 12.80 12.58
C ALA A 144 -12.85 13.09 13.68
N ARG A 145 -12.79 14.34 14.19
CA ARG A 145 -11.91 14.70 15.33
C ARG A 145 -12.20 13.98 16.65
N ASN A 146 -13.41 13.43 16.82
CA ASN A 146 -13.83 12.72 18.03
C ASN A 146 -13.47 11.21 17.98
N LEU A 147 -12.88 10.73 16.88
CA LEU A 147 -12.47 9.35 16.71
C LEU A 147 -11.07 9.11 17.29
N SER A 148 -10.84 7.91 17.81
CA SER A 148 -9.48 7.46 18.12
C SER A 148 -8.65 7.29 16.83
N GLY A 149 -7.31 7.24 16.96
CA GLY A 149 -6.43 7.03 15.82
C GLY A 149 -6.76 5.80 14.97
N GLY A 150 -7.03 4.67 15.64
CA GLY A 150 -7.42 3.43 14.98
C GLY A 150 -8.82 3.50 14.34
N GLN A 151 -9.77 4.18 14.99
CA GLN A 151 -11.10 4.43 14.39
C GLN A 151 -10.99 5.30 13.15
N MET A 152 -10.20 6.37 13.21
CA MET A 152 -9.97 7.27 12.07
C MET A 152 -9.36 6.52 10.89
N ARG A 153 -8.35 5.68 11.13
CA ARG A 153 -7.73 4.85 10.09
C ARG A 153 -8.72 3.86 9.46
N ARG A 154 -9.59 3.26 10.26
CA ARG A 154 -10.65 2.38 9.75
C ARG A 154 -11.67 3.13 8.88
N VAL A 155 -12.02 4.38 9.21
CA VAL A 155 -12.86 5.24 8.36
C VAL A 155 -12.14 5.58 7.04
N GLU A 156 -10.85 5.86 7.05
CA GLU A 156 -10.07 6.11 5.84
C GLU A 156 -10.06 4.89 4.90
N ILE A 157 -9.94 3.67 5.47
CA ILE A 157 -10.07 2.43 4.69
C ILE A 157 -11.48 2.30 4.11
N ALA A 158 -12.54 2.51 4.92
CA ALA A 158 -13.92 2.48 4.46
C ALA A 158 -14.17 3.49 3.31
N ARG A 159 -13.58 4.69 3.42
CA ARG A 159 -13.64 5.73 2.39
C ARG A 159 -12.94 5.28 1.10
N ALA A 160 -11.74 4.70 1.20
CA ALA A 160 -10.98 4.21 0.07
C ALA A 160 -11.69 3.09 -0.71
N LEU A 161 -12.60 2.35 -0.05
CA LEU A 161 -13.38 1.27 -0.66
C LEU A 161 -14.70 1.75 -1.30
N LEU A 162 -15.07 3.02 -1.12
CA LEU A 162 -16.40 3.52 -1.48
C LEU A 162 -16.69 3.43 -2.99
N HIS A 163 -15.68 3.63 -3.83
CA HIS A 163 -15.79 3.55 -5.29
C HIS A 163 -15.54 2.14 -5.85
N ARG A 164 -15.42 1.11 -4.97
CA ARG A 164 -15.20 -0.30 -5.31
C ARG A 164 -13.90 -0.53 -6.10
N PRO A 165 -12.76 -0.13 -5.55
CA PRO A 165 -11.47 -0.35 -6.21
C PRO A 165 -11.18 -1.84 -6.32
N ARG A 166 -10.33 -2.21 -7.26
CA ARG A 166 -9.81 -3.58 -7.42
C ARG A 166 -8.46 -3.76 -6.74
N MET A 167 -7.82 -2.66 -6.38
CA MET A 167 -6.56 -2.61 -5.64
C MET A 167 -6.62 -1.58 -4.51
N LEU A 168 -5.98 -1.88 -3.39
CA LEU A 168 -5.83 -0.99 -2.26
C LEU A 168 -4.35 -0.75 -1.98
N LEU A 169 -3.96 0.51 -1.95
CA LEU A 169 -2.60 0.97 -1.62
C LEU A 169 -2.63 1.68 -0.28
N LEU A 170 -1.86 1.18 0.71
CA LEU A 170 -1.83 1.74 2.05
C LEU A 170 -0.39 2.10 2.44
N ASP A 171 -0.17 3.37 2.77
CA ASP A 171 1.13 3.87 3.21
C ASP A 171 1.21 3.93 4.74
N GLU A 172 1.98 3.02 5.33
CA GLU A 172 2.20 2.86 6.78
C GLU A 172 0.91 3.01 7.62
N PRO A 173 -0.16 2.24 7.30
CA PRO A 173 -1.50 2.50 7.84
C PRO A 173 -1.63 2.25 9.34
N THR A 174 -0.67 1.59 9.95
CA THR A 174 -0.64 1.26 11.38
C THR A 174 0.33 2.11 12.19
N ALA A 175 1.05 3.04 11.54
CA ALA A 175 2.00 3.90 12.21
C ALA A 175 1.34 4.70 13.35
N GLY A 176 1.96 4.68 14.54
CA GLY A 176 1.49 5.40 15.73
C GLY A 176 0.24 4.80 16.39
N LEU A 177 -0.18 3.59 16.03
CA LEU A 177 -1.29 2.88 16.65
C LEU A 177 -0.82 1.87 17.69
N ASP A 178 -1.68 1.63 18.69
CA ASP A 178 -1.47 0.54 19.65
C ASP A 178 -1.60 -0.84 19.00
N ILE A 179 -1.13 -1.89 19.70
CA ILE A 179 -1.07 -3.28 19.21
C ILE A 179 -2.46 -3.78 18.78
N LYS A 180 -3.50 -3.48 19.55
CA LYS A 180 -4.87 -3.93 19.26
C LYS A 180 -5.43 -3.26 18.00
N ALA A 181 -5.32 -1.94 17.91
CA ALA A 181 -5.78 -1.20 16.73
C ALA A 181 -5.04 -1.65 15.46
N ARG A 182 -3.74 -1.95 15.56
CA ARG A 182 -2.91 -2.48 14.49
C ARG A 182 -3.41 -3.84 14.01
N ALA A 183 -3.65 -4.77 14.94
CA ALA A 183 -4.19 -6.10 14.63
C ALA A 183 -5.57 -6.03 13.98
N ASP A 184 -6.45 -5.15 14.46
CA ASP A 184 -7.80 -4.94 13.92
C ASP A 184 -7.74 -4.45 12.47
N ILE A 185 -6.86 -3.50 12.15
CA ILE A 185 -6.68 -2.97 10.79
C ILE A 185 -6.15 -4.04 9.84
N LEU A 186 -5.10 -4.78 10.25
CA LEU A 186 -4.56 -5.89 9.47
C LEU A 186 -5.64 -6.94 9.18
N LYS A 187 -6.46 -7.29 10.19
CA LYS A 187 -7.57 -8.24 10.02
C LYS A 187 -8.58 -7.74 8.98
N VAL A 188 -8.98 -6.47 9.05
CA VAL A 188 -9.92 -5.89 8.09
C VAL A 188 -9.35 -5.95 6.67
N VAL A 189 -8.10 -5.50 6.46
CA VAL A 189 -7.51 -5.43 5.10
C VAL A 189 -7.24 -6.83 4.54
N ARG A 190 -6.80 -7.78 5.36
CA ARG A 190 -6.64 -9.18 4.92
C ARG A 190 -7.97 -9.83 4.55
N GLY A 191 -9.06 -9.49 5.24
CA GLY A 191 -10.41 -9.91 4.86
C GLY A 191 -10.80 -9.44 3.47
N LEU A 192 -10.41 -8.22 3.06
CA LEU A 192 -10.69 -7.71 1.71
C LEU A 192 -10.02 -8.55 0.61
N VAL A 193 -8.81 -9.05 0.87
CA VAL A 193 -8.11 -9.94 -0.07
C VAL A 193 -8.86 -11.27 -0.21
N ALA A 194 -9.24 -11.87 0.91
CA ALA A 194 -9.87 -13.18 0.94
C ALA A 194 -11.30 -13.16 0.36
N ASP A 195 -12.11 -12.18 0.78
CA ASP A 195 -13.55 -12.15 0.51
C ASP A 195 -13.90 -11.41 -0.79
N GLU A 196 -13.16 -10.34 -1.13
CA GLU A 196 -13.47 -9.47 -2.27
C GLU A 196 -12.44 -9.53 -3.39
N ARG A 197 -11.39 -10.33 -3.21
CA ARG A 197 -10.32 -10.52 -4.20
C ARG A 197 -9.61 -9.20 -4.58
N ILE A 198 -9.55 -8.25 -3.66
CA ILE A 198 -8.83 -6.99 -3.83
C ILE A 198 -7.33 -7.27 -3.72
N GLY A 199 -6.52 -6.77 -4.68
CA GLY A 199 -5.08 -6.76 -4.56
C GLY A 199 -4.65 -5.69 -3.55
N VAL A 200 -3.70 -5.99 -2.67
CA VAL A 200 -3.23 -5.06 -1.63
C VAL A 200 -1.73 -4.83 -1.75
N LEU A 201 -1.31 -3.57 -1.77
CA LEU A 201 0.06 -3.18 -1.49
C LEU A 201 0.10 -2.44 -0.14
N TRP A 202 0.73 -3.08 0.84
CA TRP A 202 0.87 -2.61 2.20
C TRP A 202 2.28 -2.14 2.46
N THR A 203 2.51 -0.84 2.65
CA THR A 203 3.85 -0.36 3.01
C THR A 203 4.03 -0.37 4.51
N THR A 204 5.18 -0.82 4.98
CA THR A 204 5.53 -0.81 6.41
C THR A 204 7.04 -0.86 6.62
N HIS A 205 7.48 -0.47 7.82
CA HIS A 205 8.81 -0.74 8.34
C HIS A 205 8.79 -1.78 9.48
N LEU A 206 7.61 -2.33 9.81
CA LEU A 206 7.38 -3.26 10.90
C LEU A 206 7.36 -4.69 10.36
N VAL A 207 8.36 -5.48 10.69
CA VAL A 207 8.50 -6.88 10.24
C VAL A 207 7.44 -7.81 10.81
N ASP A 208 6.90 -7.49 11.99
CA ASP A 208 5.83 -8.24 12.67
C ASP A 208 4.45 -8.13 11.98
N GLU A 209 4.31 -7.27 11.00
CA GLU A 209 3.11 -7.21 10.15
C GLU A 209 3.14 -8.21 8.99
N VAL A 210 4.31 -8.77 8.69
CA VAL A 210 4.52 -9.73 7.60
C VAL A 210 4.21 -11.15 8.08
N ARG A 211 3.45 -11.89 7.27
CA ARG A 211 3.20 -13.32 7.48
C ARG A 211 4.05 -14.17 6.53
N ASP A 212 4.18 -15.44 6.86
CA ASP A 212 4.95 -16.41 6.06
C ASP A 212 4.40 -16.62 4.64
N ASP A 213 3.09 -16.42 4.47
CA ASP A 213 2.37 -16.56 3.20
C ASP A 213 2.25 -15.27 2.40
N ASP A 214 2.71 -14.13 2.94
CA ASP A 214 2.71 -12.87 2.22
C ASP A 214 3.78 -12.84 1.10
N HIS A 215 3.48 -12.10 0.05
CA HIS A 215 4.50 -11.66 -0.91
C HIS A 215 5.23 -10.44 -0.34
N VAL A 216 6.55 -10.44 -0.36
CA VAL A 216 7.38 -9.37 0.23
C VAL A 216 8.27 -8.75 -0.82
N VAL A 217 8.23 -7.42 -0.90
CA VAL A 217 9.17 -6.61 -1.66
C VAL A 217 10.01 -5.82 -0.66
N VAL A 218 11.32 -6.07 -0.60
CA VAL A 218 12.24 -5.34 0.27
C VAL A 218 12.83 -4.16 -0.49
N LEU A 219 12.48 -2.94 -0.06
CA LEU A 219 12.99 -1.70 -0.61
C LEU A 219 14.06 -1.09 0.31
N HIS A 220 15.23 -0.79 -0.23
CA HIS A 220 16.31 -0.14 0.51
C HIS A 220 17.06 0.85 -0.39
N LYS A 221 17.29 2.08 0.10
CA LYS A 221 18.00 3.15 -0.63
C LYS A 221 17.52 3.31 -2.08
N GLY A 222 16.20 3.22 -2.30
CA GLY A 222 15.56 3.38 -3.61
C GLY A 222 15.65 2.16 -4.53
N ARG A 223 16.15 1.01 -4.08
CA ARG A 223 16.30 -0.23 -4.88
C ARG A 223 15.55 -1.39 -4.25
N VAL A 224 15.04 -2.29 -5.08
CA VAL A 224 14.46 -3.57 -4.63
C VAL A 224 15.61 -4.56 -4.39
N LEU A 225 15.73 -5.05 -3.16
CA LEU A 225 16.74 -6.04 -2.77
C LEU A 225 16.20 -7.47 -2.81
N ALA A 226 14.90 -7.66 -2.56
CA ALA A 226 14.21 -8.94 -2.66
C ALA A 226 12.76 -8.72 -3.10
N ASP A 227 12.24 -9.67 -3.90
CA ASP A 227 10.86 -9.69 -4.40
C ASP A 227 10.42 -11.15 -4.51
N GLY A 228 9.47 -11.57 -3.65
CA GLY A 228 8.99 -12.96 -3.64
C GLY A 228 8.20 -13.31 -2.38
N PRO A 229 7.69 -14.56 -2.30
CA PRO A 229 7.07 -15.08 -1.09
C PRO A 229 8.00 -14.95 0.12
N SER A 230 7.46 -14.57 1.29
CA SER A 230 8.23 -14.37 2.52
C SER A 230 9.16 -15.57 2.83
N ARG A 231 8.64 -16.79 2.70
CA ARG A 231 9.44 -18.03 2.91
C ARG A 231 10.61 -18.15 1.92
N SER A 232 10.42 -17.74 0.67
CA SER A 232 11.49 -17.77 -0.34
C SER A 232 12.59 -16.77 -0.01
N VAL A 233 12.23 -15.58 0.47
CA VAL A 233 13.19 -14.56 0.90
C VAL A 233 14.00 -15.05 2.11
N ILE A 234 13.35 -15.67 3.11
CA ILE A 234 13.99 -16.28 4.28
C ILE A 234 14.99 -17.34 3.86
N THR A 235 14.58 -18.26 2.98
CA THR A 235 15.44 -19.34 2.48
C THR A 235 16.64 -18.81 1.69
N ALA A 236 16.41 -17.88 0.77
CA ALA A 236 17.45 -17.29 -0.07
C ALA A 236 18.49 -16.48 0.71
N THR A 237 18.08 -15.90 1.84
CA THR A 237 18.99 -15.20 2.74
C THR A 237 19.62 -16.10 3.79
N ASN A 238 19.29 -17.41 3.82
CA ASN A 238 19.74 -18.35 4.83
C ASN A 238 19.53 -17.84 6.27
N THR A 239 18.31 -17.40 6.57
CA THR A 239 17.89 -16.86 7.87
C THR A 239 16.72 -17.66 8.44
N ARG A 240 16.30 -17.37 9.70
CA ARG A 240 15.22 -18.10 10.37
C ARG A 240 13.88 -17.33 10.33
N SER A 241 13.92 -16.04 10.01
CA SER A 241 12.75 -15.19 9.98
C SER A 241 12.89 -14.06 8.96
N ILE A 242 11.76 -13.47 8.56
CA ILE A 242 11.76 -12.32 7.67
C ILE A 242 12.45 -11.11 8.30
N GLY A 243 12.43 -10.99 9.63
CA GLY A 243 13.16 -9.93 10.35
C GLY A 243 14.67 -10.07 10.23
N GLU A 244 15.19 -11.29 10.40
CA GLU A 244 16.61 -11.57 10.17
C GLU A 244 17.01 -11.37 8.69
N ALA A 245 16.14 -11.82 7.76
CA ALA A 245 16.34 -11.62 6.34
C ALA A 245 16.42 -10.14 5.97
N PHE A 246 15.49 -9.35 6.49
CA PHE A 246 15.45 -7.90 6.28
C PHE A 246 16.71 -7.23 6.83
N THR A 247 17.11 -7.55 8.07
CA THR A 247 18.35 -7.04 8.68
C THR A 247 19.56 -7.37 7.84
N ARG A 248 19.67 -8.63 7.38
CA ARG A 248 20.80 -9.08 6.55
C ARG A 248 20.85 -8.36 5.20
N LEU A 249 19.70 -8.16 4.55
CA LEU A 249 19.62 -7.50 3.24
C LEU A 249 19.93 -6.00 3.33
N THR A 250 19.57 -5.35 4.45
CA THR A 250 19.74 -3.89 4.65
C THR A 250 21.01 -3.52 5.42
N ALA A 251 21.78 -4.51 5.88
CA ALA A 251 23.06 -4.26 6.54
C ALA A 251 24.03 -3.50 5.61
N PRO A 252 24.82 -2.55 6.12
CA PRO A 252 25.86 -1.89 5.33
C PRO A 252 26.81 -2.93 4.76
N SER A 253 27.12 -2.83 3.48
CA SER A 253 28.19 -3.64 2.88
C SER A 253 29.51 -3.24 3.55
N GLN A 254 30.33 -4.22 3.94
CA GLN A 254 31.64 -3.95 4.55
C GLN A 254 32.62 -3.16 3.66
N GLU A 255 32.21 -2.84 2.42
CA GLU A 255 33.02 -2.08 1.45
C GLU A 255 32.87 -0.55 1.52
N GLU A 256 31.94 0.02 2.33
CA GLU A 256 31.81 1.47 2.49
C GLU A 256 32.63 2.06 3.64
N GLY A 257 33.54 1.29 4.25
CA GLY A 257 34.34 1.68 5.43
C GLY A 257 35.80 2.07 5.17
N GLU A 258 36.28 2.11 3.91
CA GLU A 258 37.66 2.55 3.59
C GLU A 258 37.62 3.55 2.43
N LEU A 259 37.39 4.82 2.74
CA LEU A 259 37.88 5.97 1.97
C LEU A 259 37.95 7.20 2.87
#